data_16546ff0359ff2588a153c7266320672
#
_entry.id   16546ff0359ff2588a153c7266320672
#
_cell.length_a   1.000
_cell.length_b   1.000
_cell.length_c   1.000
_cell.angle_alpha   90.00
_cell.angle_beta   90.00
_cell.angle_gamma   90.00
#
_symmetry.space_group_name_H-M   'P 1'
#
loop_
_entity.id
_entity.type
_entity.pdbx_description
1 polymer ?
#
loop_
_entity_poly.entity_id
_entity_poly.type
_entity_poly.pdbx_seq_one_letter_code
_entity_poly.pdbx_strand_id
1 'polypeptide(L)'
;MRLVPRLSQRLRSRVLGTAAAALVLPVAAGVAGTTAAVAAPAQSAPIAHSAPAGGFEEVFVDSDMGPIKVQIQWAARGGDAALYLLDGLRARDDANAWTFETNALTQFANDNVSLIMPVGGESSFYTDWYSPSNLNGQDVTYKWETFLTQQLPEYLATRGVSPNNNGILGLSMGGSAALTLAAYHRDQFKFASSLSGYLNLSAPGMREAIRVAMLDAGRYNVDSMWGPPWSPAWLRNDPFVFAPKLEGLSLYISAASGLPGQHDNPKGLTGFYNTGNAMGLEALSLVQTRAFQVKLATLGIDASFDFPARGTHAWKYWEDQLWKARPQILDALNAH
;
A
#
# COMPACT_ATOMS: atom_id res chain seq x y z
N MET A 1 54.32 -36.13 -16.14
CA MET A 1 54.04 -37.61 -16.03
C MET A 1 52.51 -37.72 -15.88
N ARG A 2 51.90 -38.09 -17.02
CA ARG A 2 50.79 -39.05 -17.19
C ARG A 2 49.55 -38.84 -16.30
N LEU A 3 48.30 -38.81 -16.75
CA LEU A 3 47.60 -39.19 -17.99
C LEU A 3 46.15 -38.70 -17.87
N VAL A 4 45.60 -38.18 -18.96
CA VAL A 4 44.15 -38.06 -19.22
C VAL A 4 43.66 -39.39 -19.81
N PRO A 5 42.41 -39.78 -19.68
CA PRO A 5 41.54 -39.89 -20.84
C PRO A 5 40.08 -39.45 -20.60
N ARG A 6 39.50 -38.60 -21.44
CA ARG A 6 38.77 -38.82 -22.73
C ARG A 6 37.47 -39.63 -22.66
N LEU A 7 36.43 -38.84 -22.95
CA LEU A 7 35.26 -39.02 -23.86
C LEU A 7 34.49 -40.36 -23.88
N SER A 8 33.15 -40.22 -23.83
CA SER A 8 32.31 -40.79 -24.91
C SER A 8 31.00 -39.98 -25.06
N GLN A 9 30.82 -39.49 -26.28
CA GLN A 9 29.54 -39.03 -26.85
C GLN A 9 28.71 -40.29 -27.23
N ARG A 10 27.38 -40.24 -27.14
CA ARG A 10 26.50 -40.85 -28.11
C ARG A 10 25.27 -40.00 -28.39
N LEU A 11 25.12 -39.71 -29.66
CA LEU A 11 23.99 -39.12 -30.38
C LEU A 11 22.87 -40.15 -30.63
N ARG A 12 21.75 -39.56 -31.08
CA ARG A 12 20.61 -40.12 -31.90
C ARG A 12 19.39 -40.50 -31.07
N SER A 13 18.14 -40.20 -31.47
CA SER A 13 17.59 -39.91 -32.81
C SER A 13 16.20 -39.27 -32.70
N ARG A 14 15.87 -38.48 -33.72
CA ARG A 14 14.55 -37.90 -34.00
C ARG A 14 13.54 -39.02 -34.39
N VAL A 15 12.27 -38.82 -33.94
CA VAL A 15 11.12 -39.41 -34.68
C VAL A 15 10.06 -38.31 -34.80
N LEU A 16 9.82 -37.88 -36.03
CA LEU A 16 8.62 -37.16 -36.45
C LEU A 16 7.48 -38.16 -36.57
N GLY A 17 6.32 -37.83 -36.04
CA GLY A 17 5.07 -38.54 -36.25
C GLY A 17 3.98 -37.55 -36.59
N THR A 18 3.71 -37.41 -37.86
CA THR A 18 2.49 -36.79 -38.42
C THR A 18 1.31 -37.71 -38.20
N ALA A 19 0.20 -37.22 -37.65
CA ALA A 19 -1.07 -37.92 -37.68
C ALA A 19 -2.16 -36.96 -38.15
N ALA A 20 -2.83 -37.44 -39.20
CA ALA A 20 -3.84 -36.78 -39.99
C ALA A 20 -5.18 -36.65 -39.22
N ALA A 21 -5.89 -35.57 -39.53
CA ALA A 21 -7.27 -35.38 -39.17
C ALA A 21 -8.22 -36.30 -39.93
N ALA A 22 -9.13 -36.94 -39.23
CA ALA A 22 -10.30 -37.57 -39.81
C ALA A 22 -11.56 -36.89 -39.31
N LEU A 23 -12.22 -36.16 -40.19
CA LEU A 23 -13.59 -35.67 -40.00
C LEU A 23 -14.56 -36.83 -40.08
N VAL A 24 -15.34 -37.04 -39.04
CA VAL A 24 -16.55 -37.90 -39.09
C VAL A 24 -17.73 -37.03 -38.68
N LEU A 25 -18.60 -36.72 -39.62
CA LEU A 25 -19.92 -36.15 -39.39
C LEU A 25 -20.92 -37.28 -39.10
N PRO A 26 -21.69 -37.27 -38.03
CA PRO A 26 -22.93 -38.00 -37.97
C PRO A 26 -24.13 -37.11 -38.32
N VAL A 27 -24.89 -37.55 -39.31
CA VAL A 27 -26.26 -37.11 -39.58
C VAL A 27 -27.14 -37.68 -38.45
N ALA A 28 -27.74 -36.81 -37.66
CA ALA A 28 -28.76 -37.19 -36.69
C ALA A 28 -30.12 -36.66 -37.13
N ALA A 29 -31.01 -37.60 -37.39
CA ALA A 29 -32.42 -37.34 -37.65
C ALA A 29 -33.11 -36.79 -36.41
N GLY A 30 -33.98 -35.80 -36.62
CA GLY A 30 -34.70 -35.10 -35.57
C GLY A 30 -35.71 -35.98 -34.82
N VAL A 31 -35.70 -35.82 -33.51
CA VAL A 31 -36.84 -36.12 -32.65
C VAL A 31 -37.10 -34.85 -31.84
N ALA A 32 -38.22 -34.21 -32.09
CA ALA A 32 -38.70 -33.05 -31.31
C ALA A 32 -39.11 -33.56 -29.92
N GLY A 33 -38.19 -33.45 -28.97
CA GLY A 33 -38.50 -33.59 -27.55
C GLY A 33 -38.55 -32.20 -26.92
N THR A 34 -39.70 -31.79 -26.43
CA THR A 34 -39.85 -30.58 -25.61
C THR A 34 -39.12 -30.79 -24.29
N THR A 35 -37.88 -30.35 -24.19
CA THR A 35 -37.18 -30.24 -22.90
C THR A 35 -37.72 -28.97 -22.19
N ALA A 36 -38.47 -29.14 -21.12
CA ALA A 36 -38.72 -28.06 -20.18
C ALA A 36 -37.38 -27.53 -19.68
N ALA A 37 -37.07 -26.27 -19.99
CA ALA A 37 -35.92 -25.61 -19.41
C ALA A 37 -36.13 -25.49 -17.91
N VAL A 38 -35.37 -26.28 -17.14
CA VAL A 38 -35.28 -26.07 -15.70
C VAL A 38 -34.52 -24.74 -15.54
N ALA A 39 -35.25 -23.71 -15.12
CA ALA A 39 -34.68 -22.43 -14.78
C ALA A 39 -33.61 -22.66 -13.70
N ALA A 40 -32.35 -22.31 -14.00
CA ALA A 40 -31.30 -22.27 -12.99
C ALA A 40 -31.79 -21.39 -11.82
N PRO A 41 -31.54 -21.79 -10.57
CA PRO A 41 -31.92 -20.96 -9.44
C PRO A 41 -31.30 -19.59 -9.63
N ALA A 42 -32.13 -18.54 -9.60
CA ALA A 42 -31.67 -17.18 -9.63
C ALA A 42 -30.69 -17.00 -8.46
N GLN A 43 -29.43 -16.71 -8.78
CA GLN A 43 -28.48 -16.28 -7.77
C GLN A 43 -29.07 -15.03 -7.14
N SER A 44 -29.44 -15.13 -5.85
CA SER A 44 -29.87 -13.98 -5.07
C SER A 44 -28.76 -12.94 -5.15
N ALA A 45 -29.11 -11.73 -5.63
CA ALA A 45 -28.16 -10.61 -5.59
C ALA A 45 -27.66 -10.46 -4.14
N PRO A 46 -26.36 -10.18 -3.94
CA PRO A 46 -25.84 -9.96 -2.60
C PRO A 46 -26.68 -8.88 -1.94
N ILE A 47 -27.15 -9.15 -0.72
CA ILE A 47 -27.83 -8.16 0.10
C ILE A 47 -26.81 -7.05 0.33
N ALA A 48 -27.04 -5.88 -0.22
CA ALA A 48 -26.20 -4.72 0.02
C ALA A 48 -26.34 -4.35 1.51
N HIS A 49 -25.37 -4.73 2.32
CA HIS A 49 -25.27 -4.28 3.70
C HIS A 49 -24.87 -2.81 3.68
N SER A 50 -25.60 -1.95 4.37
CA SER A 50 -25.14 -0.58 4.64
C SER A 50 -24.02 -0.63 5.68
N ALA A 51 -23.01 0.23 5.54
CA ALA A 51 -21.98 0.37 6.56
C ALA A 51 -22.60 0.81 7.90
N PRO A 52 -22.02 0.40 9.04
CA PRO A 52 -22.42 0.95 10.34
C PRO A 52 -22.37 2.48 10.33
N ALA A 53 -23.31 3.12 11.01
CA ALA A 53 -23.34 4.57 11.16
C ALA A 53 -22.60 4.98 12.45
N GLY A 54 -21.36 5.46 12.28
CA GLY A 54 -20.49 5.85 13.39
C GLY A 54 -19.99 4.68 14.23
N GLY A 55 -19.21 5.01 15.25
CA GLY A 55 -18.61 4.03 16.17
C GLY A 55 -17.23 3.58 15.76
N PHE A 56 -16.54 2.96 16.70
CA PHE A 56 -15.19 2.40 16.55
C PHE A 56 -15.20 0.92 16.90
N GLU A 57 -14.55 0.10 16.10
CA GLU A 57 -14.36 -1.32 16.39
C GLU A 57 -12.98 -1.82 15.98
N GLU A 58 -12.54 -2.91 16.60
CA GLU A 58 -11.37 -3.68 16.20
C GLU A 58 -11.85 -5.03 15.67
N VAL A 59 -11.38 -5.39 14.49
CA VAL A 59 -11.71 -6.66 13.84
C VAL A 59 -10.43 -7.39 13.46
N PHE A 60 -10.53 -8.71 13.30
CA PHE A 60 -9.48 -9.51 12.69
C PHE A 60 -9.96 -9.98 11.33
N VAL A 61 -9.20 -9.66 10.31
CA VAL A 61 -9.47 -10.05 8.91
C VAL A 61 -8.48 -11.11 8.49
N ASP A 62 -8.99 -12.22 7.98
CA ASP A 62 -8.14 -13.32 7.50
C ASP A 62 -7.28 -12.88 6.32
N SER A 63 -6.04 -13.32 6.30
CA SER A 63 -5.08 -13.00 5.26
C SER A 63 -4.09 -14.13 5.02
N ASP A 64 -3.31 -14.02 3.95
CA ASP A 64 -2.19 -14.94 3.66
C ASP A 64 -1.07 -14.86 4.72
N MET A 65 -1.13 -13.85 5.60
CA MET A 65 -0.20 -13.67 6.72
C MET A 65 -0.77 -14.15 8.06
N GLY A 66 -1.97 -14.75 8.05
CA GLY A 66 -2.78 -14.99 9.24
C GLY A 66 -3.76 -13.83 9.52
N PRO A 67 -4.50 -13.88 10.62
CA PRO A 67 -5.47 -12.83 10.96
C PRO A 67 -4.77 -11.50 11.23
N ILE A 68 -5.13 -10.46 10.48
CA ILE A 68 -4.62 -9.10 10.68
C ILE A 68 -5.65 -8.27 11.43
N LYS A 69 -5.24 -7.64 12.52
CA LYS A 69 -6.07 -6.67 13.23
C LYS A 69 -6.27 -5.43 12.37
N VAL A 70 -7.50 -4.97 12.29
CA VAL A 70 -7.87 -3.70 11.66
C VAL A 70 -8.72 -2.89 12.63
N GLN A 71 -8.31 -1.66 12.91
CA GLN A 71 -9.09 -0.70 13.67
C GLN A 71 -9.92 0.13 12.69
N ILE A 72 -11.21 0.23 12.94
CA ILE A 72 -12.16 0.90 12.04
C ILE A 72 -12.97 1.92 12.83
N GLN A 73 -12.92 3.18 12.38
CA GLN A 73 -13.94 4.16 12.74
C GLN A 73 -14.92 4.26 11.58
N TRP A 74 -16.17 3.92 11.82
CA TRP A 74 -17.20 3.95 10.79
C TRP A 74 -17.62 5.36 10.42
N ALA A 75 -18.00 5.55 9.16
CA ALA A 75 -18.57 6.78 8.63
C ALA A 75 -19.75 7.27 9.48
N ALA A 76 -19.83 8.56 9.77
CA ALA A 76 -20.82 9.12 10.70
C ALA A 76 -22.27 8.76 10.36
N ARG A 77 -22.60 8.61 9.08
CA ARG A 77 -23.95 8.35 8.55
C ARG A 77 -24.05 7.07 7.72
N GLY A 78 -23.11 6.12 7.90
CA GLY A 78 -23.10 4.85 7.16
C GLY A 78 -22.78 5.01 5.67
N GLY A 79 -21.96 5.99 5.32
CA GLY A 79 -21.43 6.16 3.96
C GLY A 79 -20.52 5.01 3.54
N ASP A 80 -20.42 4.77 2.24
CA ASP A 80 -19.64 3.68 1.64
C ASP A 80 -18.18 4.02 1.36
N ALA A 81 -17.78 5.27 1.58
CA ALA A 81 -16.40 5.73 1.39
C ALA A 81 -15.48 5.28 2.53
N ALA A 82 -14.21 4.97 2.20
CA ALA A 82 -13.21 4.68 3.20
C ALA A 82 -11.88 5.40 2.94
N LEU A 83 -11.17 5.75 4.01
CA LEU A 83 -9.81 6.27 4.01
C LEU A 83 -8.90 5.29 4.75
N TYR A 84 -7.97 4.69 4.03
CA TYR A 84 -6.94 3.83 4.60
C TYR A 84 -5.81 4.69 5.16
N LEU A 85 -5.44 4.49 6.43
CA LEU A 85 -4.37 5.21 7.11
C LEU A 85 -3.20 4.27 7.41
N LEU A 86 -2.09 4.49 6.72
CA LEU A 86 -0.90 3.66 6.82
C LEU A 86 0.14 4.27 7.75
N ASP A 87 0.73 3.45 8.59
CA ASP A 87 1.80 3.81 9.51
C ASP A 87 3.16 3.98 8.82
N GLY A 88 4.14 4.49 9.57
CA GLY A 88 5.54 4.57 9.16
C GLY A 88 6.31 3.26 9.36
N LEU A 89 7.64 3.35 9.29
CA LEU A 89 8.54 2.19 9.34
C LEU A 89 8.40 1.34 10.61
N ARG A 90 8.05 1.96 11.73
CA ARG A 90 7.92 1.32 13.06
C ARG A 90 6.44 1.07 13.42
N ALA A 91 5.65 0.63 12.43
CA ALA A 91 4.27 0.22 12.64
C ALA A 91 4.20 -0.84 13.75
N ARG A 92 3.29 -0.66 14.71
CA ARG A 92 3.16 -1.53 15.88
C ARG A 92 2.20 -2.68 15.58
N ASP A 93 2.33 -3.79 16.34
CA ASP A 93 1.46 -4.96 16.21
C ASP A 93 0.23 -4.91 17.12
N ASP A 94 0.17 -3.95 18.04
CA ASP A 94 -0.93 -3.82 19.00
C ASP A 94 -1.97 -2.77 18.62
N ALA A 95 -1.56 -1.67 17.96
CA ALA A 95 -2.46 -0.61 17.50
C ALA A 95 -1.83 0.17 16.34
N ASN A 96 -2.66 0.67 15.44
CA ASN A 96 -2.26 1.63 14.42
C ASN A 96 -2.03 3.00 15.08
N ALA A 97 -0.89 3.62 14.78
CA ALA A 97 -0.45 4.80 15.53
C ALA A 97 -1.30 6.06 15.25
N TRP A 98 -2.05 6.10 14.16
CA TRP A 98 -3.03 7.17 13.92
C TRP A 98 -4.09 7.27 15.02
N THR A 99 -4.37 6.18 15.75
CA THR A 99 -5.37 6.13 16.83
C THR A 99 -4.90 6.77 18.13
N PHE A 100 -3.61 6.79 18.42
CA PHE A 100 -3.08 7.27 19.72
C PHE A 100 -2.04 8.39 19.61
N GLU A 101 -1.37 8.55 18.49
CA GLU A 101 -0.43 9.65 18.25
C GLU A 101 -1.11 10.94 17.76
N THR A 102 -2.35 10.79 17.25
CA THR A 102 -3.10 11.87 16.62
C THR A 102 -4.53 11.97 17.15
N ASN A 103 -5.24 13.02 16.75
CA ASN A 103 -6.68 13.18 16.95
C ASN A 103 -7.48 12.79 15.69
N ALA A 104 -6.96 11.92 14.83
CA ALA A 104 -7.60 11.52 13.56
C ALA A 104 -9.05 11.09 13.76
N LEU A 105 -9.31 10.24 14.77
CA LEU A 105 -10.67 9.77 15.07
C LEU A 105 -11.64 10.92 15.39
N THR A 106 -11.19 11.91 16.15
CA THR A 106 -12.00 13.08 16.48
C THR A 106 -12.17 14.00 15.27
N GLN A 107 -11.13 14.16 14.45
CA GLN A 107 -11.17 15.01 13.26
C GLN A 107 -12.20 14.54 12.22
N PHE A 108 -12.38 13.23 12.09
CA PHE A 108 -13.28 12.61 11.12
C PHE A 108 -14.59 12.09 11.74
N ALA A 109 -14.85 12.36 13.03
CA ALA A 109 -15.99 11.80 13.75
C ALA A 109 -17.37 12.16 13.14
N ASN A 110 -17.46 13.27 12.43
CA ASN A 110 -18.70 13.76 11.81
C ASN A 110 -18.72 13.59 10.29
N ASP A 111 -17.64 13.05 9.69
CA ASP A 111 -17.52 12.87 8.25
C ASP A 111 -18.13 11.54 7.81
N ASN A 112 -18.62 11.50 6.57
CA ASN A 112 -19.23 10.31 6.04
C ASN A 112 -18.21 9.39 5.33
N VAL A 113 -17.04 9.23 5.94
CA VAL A 113 -15.95 8.36 5.50
C VAL A 113 -15.50 7.46 6.65
N SER A 114 -15.34 6.18 6.39
CA SER A 114 -14.79 5.24 7.37
C SER A 114 -13.26 5.32 7.37
N LEU A 115 -12.64 5.42 8.55
CA LEU A 115 -11.19 5.32 8.70
C LEU A 115 -10.81 3.85 8.85
N ILE A 116 -9.95 3.35 7.97
CA ILE A 116 -9.48 1.97 7.97
C ILE A 116 -8.00 1.99 8.35
N MET A 117 -7.69 1.45 9.49
CA MET A 117 -6.38 1.52 10.14
C MET A 117 -5.85 0.10 10.38
N PRO A 118 -5.16 -0.51 9.39
CA PRO A 118 -4.54 -1.82 9.57
C PRO A 118 -3.42 -1.75 10.61
N VAL A 119 -3.31 -2.78 11.44
CA VAL A 119 -2.35 -2.87 12.54
C VAL A 119 -1.21 -3.79 12.14
N GLY A 120 0.03 -3.38 12.38
CA GLY A 120 1.23 -4.14 12.00
C GLY A 120 1.89 -3.64 10.72
N GLY A 121 2.80 -4.45 10.19
CA GLY A 121 3.54 -4.11 8.98
C GLY A 121 4.81 -3.32 9.22
N GLU A 122 5.46 -3.49 10.37
CA GLU A 122 6.78 -2.89 10.61
C GLU A 122 7.74 -3.21 9.46
N SER A 123 8.40 -2.20 8.92
CA SER A 123 9.35 -2.31 7.80
C SER A 123 8.79 -2.92 6.50
N SER A 124 7.47 -3.10 6.38
CA SER A 124 6.84 -3.84 5.26
C SER A 124 6.83 -3.08 3.94
N PHE A 125 6.90 -1.75 3.96
CA PHE A 125 6.56 -0.88 2.82
C PHE A 125 5.17 -1.20 2.23
N TYR A 126 4.35 -1.93 3.00
CA TYR A 126 3.01 -2.39 2.62
C TYR A 126 2.99 -3.07 1.24
N THR A 127 4.04 -3.85 0.94
CA THR A 127 4.19 -4.61 -0.30
C THR A 127 4.20 -6.12 -0.05
N ASP A 128 4.11 -6.89 -1.12
CA ASP A 128 4.33 -8.33 -1.09
C ASP A 128 5.84 -8.61 -1.20
N TRP A 129 6.37 -9.23 -0.16
CA TRP A 129 7.79 -9.59 -0.09
C TRP A 129 8.09 -10.86 -0.87
N TYR A 130 9.34 -11.05 -1.28
CA TYR A 130 9.79 -12.28 -1.91
C TYR A 130 9.94 -13.44 -0.93
N SER A 131 10.35 -13.16 0.32
CA SER A 131 10.53 -14.16 1.38
C SER A 131 10.40 -13.52 2.76
N PRO A 132 10.25 -14.32 3.83
CA PRO A 132 10.36 -13.79 5.19
C PRO A 132 11.73 -13.16 5.45
N SER A 133 11.79 -12.19 6.34
CA SER A 133 13.08 -11.68 6.82
C SER A 133 13.84 -12.78 7.57
N ASN A 134 15.09 -12.99 7.21
CA ASN A 134 15.94 -14.01 7.81
C ASN A 134 16.87 -13.49 8.92
N LEU A 135 16.69 -12.24 9.37
CA LEU A 135 17.55 -11.61 10.37
C LEU A 135 16.86 -11.37 11.73
N ASN A 136 15.54 -11.51 11.80
CA ASN A 136 14.74 -11.25 13.00
C ASN A 136 13.79 -12.38 13.40
N GLY A 137 13.90 -13.55 12.77
CA GLY A 137 13.06 -14.71 13.08
C GLY A 137 11.63 -14.60 12.53
N GLN A 138 11.37 -13.71 11.58
CA GLN A 138 10.09 -13.65 10.90
C GLN A 138 9.86 -14.96 10.11
N ASP A 139 8.77 -15.62 10.36
CA ASP A 139 8.37 -16.90 9.73
C ASP A 139 7.30 -16.71 8.63
N VAL A 140 6.68 -15.55 8.57
CA VAL A 140 5.63 -15.21 7.60
C VAL A 140 6.18 -14.30 6.52
N THR A 141 5.95 -14.63 5.25
CA THR A 141 6.22 -13.72 4.13
C THR A 141 5.18 -12.62 4.11
N TYR A 142 5.61 -11.38 4.18
CA TYR A 142 4.69 -10.25 4.07
C TYR A 142 3.95 -10.22 2.73
N LYS A 143 2.62 -10.07 2.80
CA LYS A 143 1.67 -9.99 1.68
C LYS A 143 0.73 -8.79 1.86
N TRP A 144 1.32 -7.65 2.24
CA TRP A 144 0.56 -6.47 2.61
C TRP A 144 -0.18 -5.85 1.43
N GLU A 145 0.39 -5.85 0.22
CA GLU A 145 -0.31 -5.36 -0.96
C GLU A 145 -1.54 -6.23 -1.25
N THR A 146 -1.38 -7.57 -1.27
CA THR A 146 -2.50 -8.51 -1.42
C THR A 146 -3.56 -8.30 -0.34
N PHE A 147 -3.15 -8.13 0.93
CA PHE A 147 -4.08 -7.87 2.02
C PHE A 147 -4.90 -6.59 1.80
N LEU A 148 -4.23 -5.46 1.55
CA LEU A 148 -4.86 -4.14 1.46
C LEU A 148 -5.70 -3.94 0.20
N THR A 149 -5.47 -4.75 -0.84
CA THR A 149 -6.12 -4.54 -2.15
C THR A 149 -7.04 -5.68 -2.58
N GLN A 150 -7.05 -6.79 -1.83
CA GLN A 150 -7.92 -7.93 -2.11
C GLN A 150 -8.69 -8.35 -0.84
N GLN A 151 -8.01 -8.90 0.16
CA GLN A 151 -8.64 -9.54 1.31
C GLN A 151 -9.39 -8.54 2.21
N LEU A 152 -8.77 -7.40 2.52
CA LEU A 152 -9.43 -6.37 3.33
C LEU A 152 -10.61 -5.70 2.60
N PRO A 153 -10.52 -5.31 1.30
CA PRO A 153 -11.67 -4.80 0.56
C PRO A 153 -12.82 -5.81 0.45
N GLU A 154 -12.55 -7.11 0.27
CA GLU A 154 -13.57 -8.15 0.27
C GLU A 154 -14.32 -8.19 1.61
N TYR A 155 -13.59 -8.16 2.73
CA TYR A 155 -14.20 -8.07 4.06
C TYR A 155 -15.04 -6.78 4.21
N LEU A 156 -14.48 -5.63 3.86
CA LEU A 156 -15.14 -4.34 4.00
C LEU A 156 -16.40 -4.21 3.13
N ALA A 157 -16.41 -4.85 1.95
CA ALA A 157 -17.61 -4.90 1.09
C ALA A 157 -18.76 -5.63 1.76
N THR A 158 -18.51 -6.68 2.56
CA THR A 158 -19.55 -7.34 3.37
C THR A 158 -20.14 -6.43 4.44
N ARG A 159 -19.41 -5.37 4.80
CA ARG A 159 -19.79 -4.37 5.80
C ARG A 159 -20.32 -3.07 5.16
N GLY A 160 -20.55 -3.05 3.86
CA GLY A 160 -21.16 -1.93 3.12
C GLY A 160 -20.18 -0.84 2.66
N VAL A 161 -18.86 -1.04 2.78
CA VAL A 161 -17.87 -0.14 2.20
C VAL A 161 -17.71 -0.43 0.71
N SER A 162 -17.66 0.60 -0.12
CA SER A 162 -17.48 0.46 -1.56
C SER A 162 -16.07 -0.05 -1.89
N PRO A 163 -15.92 -1.03 -2.79
CA PRO A 163 -14.59 -1.49 -3.22
C PRO A 163 -13.84 -0.46 -4.08
N ASN A 164 -14.52 0.56 -4.58
CA ASN A 164 -13.97 1.53 -5.54
C ASN A 164 -14.17 3.01 -5.16
N ASN A 165 -14.54 3.30 -3.91
CA ASN A 165 -14.67 4.66 -3.38
C ASN A 165 -13.76 4.88 -2.18
N ASN A 166 -12.45 4.65 -2.37
CA ASN A 166 -11.50 4.69 -1.28
C ASN A 166 -10.39 5.73 -1.52
N GLY A 167 -9.91 6.27 -0.42
CA GLY A 167 -8.66 7.02 -0.33
C GLY A 167 -7.61 6.24 0.44
N ILE A 168 -6.35 6.58 0.21
CA ILE A 168 -5.23 6.03 0.97
C ILE A 168 -4.27 7.14 1.33
N LEU A 169 -3.87 7.18 2.59
CA LEU A 169 -2.94 8.16 3.13
C LEU A 169 -1.93 7.44 4.02
N GLY A 170 -0.69 7.80 3.89
CA GLY A 170 0.36 7.27 4.75
C GLY A 170 1.45 8.30 5.03
N LEU A 171 2.24 8.01 6.04
CA LEU A 171 3.38 8.83 6.44
C LEU A 171 4.70 8.06 6.27
N SER A 172 5.81 8.77 5.99
CA SER A 172 7.12 8.15 5.89
C SER A 172 7.13 6.93 4.94
N MET A 173 7.49 5.73 5.41
CA MET A 173 7.34 4.47 4.68
C MET A 173 5.93 4.29 4.10
N GLY A 174 4.90 4.52 4.92
CA GLY A 174 3.50 4.42 4.48
C GLY A 174 3.12 5.47 3.44
N GLY A 175 3.78 6.61 3.41
CA GLY A 175 3.58 7.65 2.39
C GLY A 175 4.04 7.21 1.01
N SER A 176 5.19 6.52 0.91
CA SER A 176 5.64 5.90 -0.33
C SER A 176 4.69 4.77 -0.75
N ALA A 177 4.28 3.95 0.22
CA ALA A 177 3.36 2.82 0.01
C ALA A 177 1.98 3.28 -0.48
N ALA A 178 1.42 4.35 0.09
CA ALA A 178 0.12 4.90 -0.32
C ALA A 178 0.10 5.27 -1.80
N LEU A 179 1.15 5.94 -2.30
CA LEU A 179 1.27 6.26 -3.71
C LEU A 179 1.45 5.00 -4.58
N THR A 180 2.23 4.02 -4.09
CA THR A 180 2.43 2.75 -4.80
C THR A 180 1.10 2.00 -4.97
N LEU A 181 0.38 1.80 -3.87
CA LEU A 181 -0.90 1.10 -3.87
C LEU A 181 -1.92 1.80 -4.78
N ALA A 182 -2.07 3.13 -4.66
CA ALA A 182 -2.99 3.88 -5.49
C ALA A 182 -2.63 3.85 -6.99
N ALA A 183 -1.35 3.86 -7.33
CA ALA A 183 -0.89 3.81 -8.71
C ALA A 183 -1.20 2.48 -9.41
N TYR A 184 -1.13 1.37 -8.67
CA TYR A 184 -1.35 0.02 -9.22
C TYR A 184 -2.77 -0.51 -9.01
N HIS A 185 -3.57 0.12 -8.12
CA HIS A 185 -4.95 -0.29 -7.79
C HIS A 185 -5.93 0.88 -7.97
N ARG A 186 -5.96 1.45 -9.16
CA ARG A 186 -6.73 2.65 -9.52
C ARG A 186 -8.25 2.45 -9.46
N ASP A 187 -8.70 1.22 -9.62
CA ASP A 187 -10.12 0.89 -9.49
C ASP A 187 -10.58 0.98 -8.04
N GLN A 188 -9.67 0.79 -7.09
CA GLN A 188 -9.95 0.89 -5.66
C GLN A 188 -9.84 2.32 -5.14
N PHE A 189 -8.77 3.05 -5.53
CA PHE A 189 -8.42 4.34 -4.92
C PHE A 189 -8.68 5.52 -5.85
N LYS A 190 -9.34 6.56 -5.33
CA LYS A 190 -9.59 7.86 -5.98
C LYS A 190 -8.71 8.97 -5.43
N PHE A 191 -8.25 8.83 -4.20
CA PHE A 191 -7.39 9.77 -3.50
C PHE A 191 -6.15 9.04 -2.98
N ALA A 192 -4.99 9.70 -3.07
CA ALA A 192 -3.77 9.23 -2.44
C ALA A 192 -2.98 10.38 -1.80
N SER A 193 -2.41 10.12 -0.62
CA SER A 193 -1.61 11.12 0.08
C SER A 193 -0.33 10.53 0.64
N SER A 194 0.76 11.28 0.49
CA SER A 194 2.07 10.97 1.05
C SER A 194 2.50 12.10 1.97
N LEU A 195 2.59 11.81 3.26
CA LEU A 195 3.10 12.74 4.27
C LEU A 195 4.55 12.35 4.59
N SER A 196 5.48 13.20 4.23
CA SER A 196 6.92 12.98 4.45
C SER A 196 7.43 11.62 3.91
N GLY A 197 6.84 11.12 2.80
CA GLY A 197 7.27 9.89 2.14
C GLY A 197 8.61 10.05 1.43
N TYR A 198 9.29 8.93 1.20
CA TYR A 198 10.47 8.87 0.34
C TYR A 198 10.03 8.52 -1.07
N LEU A 199 10.09 9.49 -1.99
CA LEU A 199 9.42 9.40 -3.29
C LEU A 199 10.37 9.13 -4.46
N ASN A 200 11.62 8.69 -4.17
CA ASN A 200 12.60 8.23 -5.14
C ASN A 200 13.46 7.13 -4.49
N LEU A 201 12.87 5.95 -4.33
CA LEU A 201 13.46 4.85 -3.56
C LEU A 201 14.61 4.16 -4.29
N SER A 202 14.65 4.23 -5.61
CA SER A 202 15.74 3.67 -6.43
C SER A 202 16.90 4.64 -6.66
N ALA A 203 16.83 5.86 -6.12
CA ALA A 203 17.93 6.82 -6.21
C ALA A 203 19.23 6.27 -5.57
N PRO A 204 20.41 6.66 -6.08
CA PRO A 204 21.67 6.23 -5.51
C PRO A 204 21.77 6.45 -3.99
N GLY A 205 22.11 5.40 -3.24
CA GLY A 205 22.23 5.42 -1.78
C GLY A 205 20.91 5.19 -1.01
N MET A 206 19.74 5.33 -1.63
CA MET A 206 18.45 5.15 -0.94
C MET A 206 18.23 3.71 -0.47
N ARG A 207 18.59 2.73 -1.30
CA ARG A 207 18.48 1.31 -0.90
C ARG A 207 19.30 1.03 0.37
N GLU A 208 20.50 1.58 0.49
CA GLU A 208 21.35 1.38 1.67
C GLU A 208 20.79 2.17 2.88
N ALA A 209 20.23 3.34 2.67
CA ALA A 209 19.53 4.08 3.72
C ALA A 209 18.31 3.28 4.25
N ILE A 210 17.52 2.69 3.35
CA ILE A 210 16.40 1.82 3.71
C ILE A 210 16.90 0.58 4.45
N ARG A 211 17.98 -0.07 3.99
CA ARG A 211 18.61 -1.20 4.68
C ARG A 211 18.94 -0.86 6.13
N VAL A 212 19.63 0.26 6.34
CA VAL A 212 20.02 0.70 7.69
C VAL A 212 18.78 0.97 8.54
N ALA A 213 17.78 1.67 7.99
CA ALA A 213 16.54 1.96 8.71
C ALA A 213 15.76 0.69 9.10
N MET A 214 15.64 -0.28 8.19
CA MET A 214 14.96 -1.56 8.45
C MET A 214 15.72 -2.44 9.46
N LEU A 215 17.05 -2.42 9.43
CA LEU A 215 17.88 -3.11 10.43
C LEU A 215 17.70 -2.48 11.82
N ASP A 216 17.64 -1.15 11.89
CA ASP A 216 17.46 -0.42 13.14
C ASP A 216 16.01 -0.54 13.68
N ALA A 217 15.00 -0.63 12.82
CA ALA A 217 13.62 -0.80 13.23
C ALA A 217 13.38 -2.14 13.94
N GLY A 218 13.72 -3.25 13.30
CA GLY A 218 13.44 -4.58 13.82
C GLY A 218 14.31 -5.66 13.17
N ARG A 219 15.53 -5.32 12.70
CA ARG A 219 16.46 -6.24 12.04
C ARG A 219 15.86 -6.91 10.79
N TYR A 220 15.04 -6.17 10.06
CA TYR A 220 14.47 -6.66 8.80
C TYR A 220 15.50 -6.65 7.68
N ASN A 221 15.44 -7.69 6.83
CA ASN A 221 16.32 -7.83 5.67
C ASN A 221 15.69 -7.20 4.43
N VAL A 222 16.26 -6.11 3.95
CA VAL A 222 15.77 -5.42 2.75
C VAL A 222 15.82 -6.29 1.49
N ASP A 223 16.72 -7.28 1.42
CA ASP A 223 16.81 -8.19 0.28
C ASP A 223 15.68 -9.22 0.27
N SER A 224 15.12 -9.54 1.44
CA SER A 224 13.93 -10.39 1.55
C SER A 224 12.69 -9.67 1.01
N MET A 225 12.66 -8.33 1.08
CA MET A 225 11.56 -7.50 0.58
C MET A 225 11.51 -7.49 -0.96
N TRP A 226 12.50 -6.89 -1.60
CA TRP A 226 12.51 -6.63 -3.05
C TRP A 226 13.72 -7.22 -3.77
N GLY A 227 14.50 -8.06 -3.10
CA GLY A 227 15.68 -8.68 -3.67
C GLY A 227 16.88 -7.75 -3.81
N PRO A 228 17.89 -8.17 -4.56
CA PRO A 228 19.14 -7.42 -4.73
C PRO A 228 18.91 -6.08 -5.46
N PRO A 229 19.94 -5.19 -5.50
CA PRO A 229 19.82 -3.84 -6.06
C PRO A 229 19.34 -3.77 -7.51
N TRP A 230 19.57 -4.81 -8.28
CA TRP A 230 19.15 -4.92 -9.69
C TRP A 230 17.79 -5.57 -9.89
N SER A 231 17.10 -5.94 -8.80
CA SER A 231 15.74 -6.48 -8.90
C SER A 231 14.78 -5.42 -9.44
N PRO A 232 13.90 -5.78 -10.41
CA PRO A 232 12.91 -4.85 -10.96
C PRO A 232 11.88 -4.39 -9.92
N ALA A 233 11.75 -5.08 -8.78
CA ALA A 233 10.85 -4.67 -7.70
C ALA A 233 11.23 -3.30 -7.11
N TRP A 234 12.50 -2.90 -7.12
CA TRP A 234 12.92 -1.56 -6.71
C TRP A 234 12.29 -0.47 -7.58
N LEU A 235 12.28 -0.67 -8.90
CA LEU A 235 11.67 0.29 -9.84
C LEU A 235 10.14 0.24 -9.79
N ARG A 236 9.58 -0.94 -9.63
CA ARG A 236 8.13 -1.12 -9.50
C ARG A 236 7.56 -0.36 -8.31
N ASN A 237 8.28 -0.32 -7.19
CA ASN A 237 7.83 0.29 -5.95
C ASN A 237 8.36 1.72 -5.74
N ASP A 238 8.98 2.33 -6.74
CA ASP A 238 9.51 3.69 -6.66
C ASP A 238 8.52 4.72 -7.22
N PRO A 239 7.96 5.61 -6.39
CA PRO A 239 7.05 6.67 -6.84
C PRO A 239 7.58 7.50 -7.99
N PHE A 240 8.86 7.81 -8.00
CA PHE A 240 9.47 8.59 -9.07
C PHE A 240 9.43 7.88 -10.43
N VAL A 241 9.54 6.56 -10.42
CA VAL A 241 9.52 5.73 -11.64
C VAL A 241 8.11 5.52 -12.14
N PHE A 242 7.18 5.14 -11.28
CA PHE A 242 5.78 4.89 -11.68
C PHE A 242 4.90 6.15 -11.71
N ALA A 243 5.45 7.34 -11.50
CA ALA A 243 4.70 8.61 -11.47
C ALA A 243 3.61 8.75 -12.55
N PRO A 244 3.82 8.32 -13.84
CA PRO A 244 2.77 8.39 -14.85
C PRO A 244 1.48 7.64 -14.50
N LYS A 245 1.55 6.63 -13.63
CA LYS A 245 0.37 5.85 -13.19
C LYS A 245 -0.52 6.62 -12.21
N LEU A 246 -0.08 7.76 -11.71
CA LEU A 246 -0.83 8.60 -10.78
C LEU A 246 -1.76 9.62 -11.48
N GLU A 247 -1.71 9.69 -12.81
CA GLU A 247 -2.56 10.59 -13.58
C GLU A 247 -4.04 10.38 -13.26
N GLY A 248 -4.78 11.47 -13.00
CA GLY A 248 -6.21 11.46 -12.69
C GLY A 248 -6.60 11.04 -11.27
N LEU A 249 -5.64 10.73 -10.39
CA LEU A 249 -5.89 10.60 -8.96
C LEU A 249 -5.91 11.99 -8.29
N SER A 250 -6.75 12.15 -7.26
CA SER A 250 -6.65 13.31 -6.37
C SER A 250 -5.44 13.10 -5.44
N LEU A 251 -4.42 13.93 -5.57
CA LEU A 251 -3.14 13.76 -4.87
C LEU A 251 -2.89 14.89 -3.87
N TYR A 252 -2.55 14.54 -2.62
CA TYR A 252 -2.06 15.48 -1.61
C TYR A 252 -0.70 15.00 -1.08
N ILE A 253 0.33 15.82 -1.24
CA ILE A 253 1.71 15.42 -0.93
C ILE A 253 2.37 16.51 -0.09
N SER A 254 2.97 16.13 1.05
CA SER A 254 3.63 17.10 1.91
C SER A 254 4.96 16.61 2.44
N ALA A 255 5.86 17.54 2.68
CA ALA A 255 7.08 17.38 3.46
C ALA A 255 7.48 18.72 4.04
N ALA A 256 7.81 18.76 5.33
CA ALA A 256 8.28 19.95 5.98
C ALA A 256 9.80 20.19 5.77
N SER A 257 10.33 21.29 6.31
CA SER A 257 11.73 21.67 6.08
C SER A 257 12.77 20.83 6.82
N GLY A 258 12.38 20.08 7.85
CA GLY A 258 13.29 19.48 8.82
C GLY A 258 13.74 20.44 9.92
N LEU A 259 13.43 21.72 9.82
CA LEU A 259 13.72 22.67 10.91
C LEU A 259 12.71 22.52 12.05
N PRO A 260 13.16 22.47 13.31
CA PRO A 260 12.26 22.38 14.45
C PRO A 260 11.21 23.48 14.45
N GLY A 261 9.98 23.15 14.80
CA GLY A 261 8.84 24.05 14.83
C GLY A 261 8.07 24.00 16.16
N GLN A 262 6.78 24.31 16.09
CA GLN A 262 5.92 24.48 17.28
C GLN A 262 5.73 23.21 18.10
N HIS A 263 5.88 22.04 17.50
CA HIS A 263 5.70 20.74 18.15
C HIS A 263 7.00 20.14 18.69
N ASP A 264 8.16 20.75 18.39
CA ASP A 264 9.46 20.27 18.84
C ASP A 264 9.87 20.94 20.14
N ASN A 265 9.97 20.14 21.19
CA ASN A 265 10.45 20.60 22.49
C ASN A 265 11.38 19.53 23.12
N PRO A 266 12.58 19.33 22.53
CA PRO A 266 13.48 18.28 22.99
C PRO A 266 13.96 18.52 24.42
N LYS A 267 13.86 17.46 25.25
CA LYS A 267 14.35 17.47 26.64
C LYS A 267 15.45 16.44 26.80
N GLY A 268 16.55 16.83 27.42
CA GLY A 268 17.69 15.97 27.66
C GLY A 268 18.39 15.47 26.38
N LEU A 269 19.48 14.73 26.52
CA LEU A 269 20.31 14.28 25.39
C LEU A 269 19.53 13.40 24.40
N THR A 270 18.69 12.49 24.89
CA THR A 270 17.89 11.60 24.06
C THR A 270 16.87 12.41 23.21
N GLY A 271 16.22 13.42 23.80
CA GLY A 271 15.29 14.29 23.07
C GLY A 271 16.00 15.05 21.94
N PHE A 272 17.19 15.62 22.21
CA PHE A 272 17.99 16.31 21.18
C PHE A 272 18.47 15.34 20.08
N TYR A 273 18.89 14.12 20.44
CA TYR A 273 19.29 13.09 19.48
C TYR A 273 18.11 12.69 18.57
N ASN A 274 16.94 12.41 19.15
CA ASN A 274 15.76 12.04 18.39
C ASN A 274 15.29 13.18 17.47
N THR A 275 15.28 14.41 17.95
CA THR A 275 14.93 15.58 17.14
C THR A 275 15.94 15.76 16.00
N GLY A 276 17.24 15.60 16.25
CA GLY A 276 18.26 15.64 15.21
C GLY A 276 18.05 14.58 14.11
N ASN A 277 17.71 13.36 14.48
CA ASN A 277 17.35 12.31 13.52
C ASN A 277 16.09 12.67 12.72
N ALA A 278 15.05 13.15 13.40
CA ALA A 278 13.79 13.57 12.77
C ALA A 278 14.01 14.75 11.80
N MET A 279 14.92 15.69 12.11
CA MET A 279 15.32 16.76 11.20
C MET A 279 15.96 16.22 9.92
N GLY A 280 16.90 15.27 10.05
CA GLY A 280 17.60 14.67 8.91
C GLY A 280 16.65 13.88 8.01
N LEU A 281 15.76 13.07 8.60
CA LEU A 281 14.76 12.28 7.86
C LEU A 281 13.79 13.20 7.09
N GLU A 282 13.32 14.27 7.72
CA GLU A 282 12.40 15.19 7.08
C GLU A 282 13.06 16.00 5.96
N ALA A 283 14.30 16.45 6.16
CA ALA A 283 15.06 17.15 5.12
C ALA A 283 15.28 16.25 3.88
N LEU A 284 15.57 14.96 4.08
CA LEU A 284 15.68 13.99 2.98
C LEU A 284 14.34 13.82 2.26
N SER A 285 13.24 13.67 3.01
CA SER A 285 11.90 13.61 2.45
C SER A 285 11.56 14.86 1.64
N LEU A 286 11.87 16.05 2.16
CA LEU A 286 11.65 17.31 1.43
C LEU A 286 12.37 17.35 0.09
N VAL A 287 13.65 16.98 0.05
CA VAL A 287 14.43 16.96 -1.21
C VAL A 287 13.77 16.04 -2.23
N GLN A 288 13.38 14.85 -1.81
CA GLN A 288 12.73 13.88 -2.71
C GLN A 288 11.32 14.34 -3.13
N THR A 289 10.55 14.91 -2.22
CA THR A 289 9.20 15.43 -2.52
C THR A 289 9.27 16.62 -3.48
N ARG A 290 10.27 17.51 -3.36
CA ARG A 290 10.50 18.59 -4.33
C ARG A 290 10.88 18.07 -5.71
N ALA A 291 11.76 17.06 -5.78
CA ALA A 291 12.10 16.40 -7.04
C ALA A 291 10.86 15.73 -7.66
N PHE A 292 10.02 15.10 -6.84
CA PHE A 292 8.77 14.48 -7.26
C PHE A 292 7.74 15.51 -7.74
N GLN A 293 7.64 16.68 -7.09
CA GLN A 293 6.82 17.81 -7.56
C GLN A 293 7.21 18.22 -8.99
N VAL A 294 8.49 18.36 -9.25
CA VAL A 294 9.00 18.68 -10.62
C VAL A 294 8.66 17.55 -11.58
N LYS A 295 8.80 16.28 -11.15
CA LYS A 295 8.45 15.13 -11.98
C LYS A 295 6.98 15.12 -12.37
N LEU A 296 6.05 15.32 -11.43
CA LEU A 296 4.61 15.37 -11.72
C LEU A 296 4.28 16.56 -12.66
N ALA A 297 4.83 17.74 -12.40
CA ALA A 297 4.65 18.91 -13.26
C ALA A 297 5.14 18.66 -14.69
N THR A 298 6.28 17.96 -14.87
CA THR A 298 6.81 17.60 -16.20
C THR A 298 5.89 16.63 -16.94
N LEU A 299 5.13 15.80 -16.21
CA LEU A 299 4.17 14.86 -16.76
C LEU A 299 2.78 15.46 -16.95
N GLY A 300 2.54 16.71 -16.52
CA GLY A 300 1.22 17.35 -16.55
C GLY A 300 0.22 16.74 -15.55
N ILE A 301 0.73 16.12 -14.48
CA ILE A 301 -0.09 15.50 -13.43
C ILE A 301 -0.30 16.51 -12.30
N ASP A 302 -1.57 16.84 -12.05
CA ASP A 302 -1.95 17.75 -10.97
C ASP A 302 -1.85 17.07 -9.61
N ALA A 303 -1.32 17.82 -8.64
CA ALA A 303 -1.24 17.40 -7.24
C ALA A 303 -1.19 18.62 -6.32
N SER A 304 -1.84 18.53 -5.17
CA SER A 304 -1.70 19.50 -4.08
C SER A 304 -0.41 19.24 -3.31
N PHE A 305 0.42 20.26 -3.16
CA PHE A 305 1.65 20.18 -2.38
C PHE A 305 1.61 21.16 -1.22
N ASP A 306 1.97 20.69 -0.01
CA ASP A 306 2.22 21.55 1.15
C ASP A 306 3.64 21.36 1.68
N PHE A 307 4.36 22.47 1.84
CA PHE A 307 5.75 22.47 2.30
C PHE A 307 5.89 23.43 3.49
N PRO A 308 5.55 22.98 4.72
CA PRO A 308 5.72 23.81 5.91
C PRO A 308 7.15 24.29 6.08
N ALA A 309 7.31 25.57 6.37
CA ALA A 309 8.63 26.18 6.59
C ALA A 309 9.35 25.63 7.84
N ARG A 310 8.61 25.03 8.76
CA ARG A 310 9.10 24.35 9.96
C ARG A 310 8.33 23.07 10.19
N GLY A 311 9.03 22.04 10.68
CA GLY A 311 8.49 20.74 11.00
C GLY A 311 9.57 19.69 10.85
N THR A 312 9.55 18.69 11.73
CA THR A 312 10.44 17.55 11.73
C THR A 312 9.66 16.26 11.39
N HIS A 313 10.32 15.13 11.25
CA HIS A 313 9.72 13.83 10.94
C HIS A 313 9.00 13.28 12.17
N ALA A 314 7.81 13.87 12.52
CA ALA A 314 7.12 13.60 13.78
C ALA A 314 5.59 13.71 13.63
N TRP A 315 4.89 12.91 14.46
CA TRP A 315 3.44 12.67 14.39
C TRP A 315 2.59 13.95 14.40
N LYS A 316 2.92 14.94 15.22
CA LYS A 316 2.12 16.17 15.32
C LYS A 316 2.12 17.01 14.04
N TYR A 317 3.18 16.95 13.24
CA TYR A 317 3.21 17.58 11.92
C TYR A 317 2.39 16.80 10.89
N TRP A 318 2.36 15.46 10.97
CA TRP A 318 1.50 14.64 10.12
C TRP A 318 0.03 14.78 10.46
N GLU A 319 -0.31 14.93 11.74
CA GLU A 319 -1.66 15.29 12.20
C GLU A 319 -2.12 16.63 11.58
N ASP A 320 -1.28 17.67 11.62
CA ASP A 320 -1.56 18.96 10.97
C ASP A 320 -1.79 18.80 9.46
N GLN A 321 -1.02 17.91 8.81
CA GLN A 321 -1.16 17.66 7.37
C GLN A 321 -2.41 16.83 7.04
N LEU A 322 -2.78 15.87 7.85
CA LEU A 322 -4.05 15.14 7.70
C LEU A 322 -5.23 16.10 7.77
N TRP A 323 -5.20 17.04 8.71
CA TRP A 323 -6.23 18.06 8.85
C TRP A 323 -6.33 18.98 7.63
N LYS A 324 -5.21 19.38 7.06
CA LYS A 324 -5.16 20.18 5.83
C LYS A 324 -5.66 19.40 4.60
N ALA A 325 -5.36 18.10 4.53
CA ALA A 325 -5.77 17.22 3.44
C ALA A 325 -7.28 16.88 3.50
N ARG A 326 -7.92 16.96 4.69
CA ARG A 326 -9.30 16.53 4.91
C ARG A 326 -10.32 17.08 3.90
N PRO A 327 -10.37 18.37 3.57
CA PRO A 327 -11.33 18.85 2.56
C PRO A 327 -11.16 18.13 1.21
N GLN A 328 -9.94 17.99 0.74
CA GLN A 328 -9.65 17.31 -0.53
C GLN A 328 -9.99 15.81 -0.47
N ILE A 329 -9.82 15.16 0.68
CA ILE A 329 -10.24 13.77 0.91
C ILE A 329 -11.76 13.64 0.75
N LEU A 330 -12.50 14.50 1.45
CA LEU A 330 -13.97 14.47 1.44
C LEU A 330 -14.54 14.78 0.05
N ASP A 331 -13.94 15.75 -0.66
CA ASP A 331 -14.31 16.07 -2.05
C ASP A 331 -14.07 14.89 -2.98
N ALA A 332 -12.88 14.28 -2.92
CA ALA A 332 -12.50 13.17 -3.81
C ALA A 332 -13.36 11.93 -3.61
N LEU A 333 -13.83 11.69 -2.38
CA LEU A 333 -14.63 10.53 -2.00
C LEU A 333 -16.14 10.83 -1.94
N ASN A 334 -16.55 12.08 -2.18
CA ASN A 334 -17.93 12.54 -2.02
C ASN A 334 -18.49 12.16 -0.63
N ALA A 335 -17.76 12.48 0.44
CA ALA A 335 -17.96 11.98 1.81
C ALA A 335 -18.23 13.10 2.85
N HIS A 336 -18.83 14.20 2.43
CA HIS A 336 -19.21 15.34 3.30
C HIS A 336 -20.31 15.02 4.29
#